data_19766bd9050bba91f379d2baf9ec31f4
#
_entry.id   19766bd9050bba91f379d2baf9ec31f4
#
_cell.length_a   1.000
_cell.length_b   1.000
_cell.length_c   1.000
_cell.angle_alpha   90.00
_cell.angle_beta   90.00
_cell.angle_gamma   90.00
#
_symmetry.space_group_name_H-M   'P 1'
#
loop_
_entity.id
_entity.type
_entity.pdbx_description
1 polymer ?
#
loop_
_entity_poly.entity_id
_entity_poly.type
_entity_poly.pdbx_seq_one_letter_code
_entity_poly.pdbx_strand_id
1 'polypeptide(L)'
;MNRRLRTVTLGALPVLLLTLLATSSSIPGTNISLAVPFAAMGPGPSFNTLGDFDGKQVVDIQGAEVDKTSGNFNMTTVAVRQNMSLAQAVSRWISSSDTFVPIDQVIPRGQSREQTEQENQQAFLTSESAATLAAMNYLKRPVEVEVMQLVPDSAASGKLSEGDVITAVDGTTVTEPAQVREIVQKKKPGDEITVTVKHDDTTEDKTIKLGKHPDDENTPLLGVTMGAAPSDGVKVDYNLEDIGGPSAGLMFALAVVDKLSPGELNGGKFVAGTGTIDDTGKVGAIGGIEHKVKSAEDLGAEVFLAPADNCKEAIKNHPKDMTVLKVTSLEDAIHQLDAYNRGDGYTTCG
;
A
#
# COMPACT_ATOMS: atom_id res chain seq x y z
N MET A 1 -61.29 -7.91 -16.51
CA MET A 1 -60.27 -7.74 -15.49
C MET A 1 -60.88 -7.20 -14.20
N ASN A 2 -60.89 -7.99 -13.09
CA ASN A 2 -61.59 -7.68 -11.84
C ASN A 2 -61.13 -6.34 -11.23
N ARG A 3 -62.07 -5.50 -10.73
CA ARG A 3 -61.76 -4.20 -10.07
C ARG A 3 -60.68 -4.33 -9.00
N ARG A 4 -60.70 -5.42 -8.21
CA ARG A 4 -59.70 -5.76 -7.19
C ARG A 4 -58.32 -5.97 -7.80
N LEU A 5 -58.23 -6.64 -8.95
CA LEU A 5 -56.95 -6.88 -9.63
C LEU A 5 -56.35 -5.56 -10.15
N ARG A 6 -57.16 -4.66 -10.71
CA ARG A 6 -56.69 -3.31 -11.13
C ARG A 6 -56.17 -2.47 -9.97
N THR A 7 -56.84 -2.49 -8.81
CA THR A 7 -56.41 -1.73 -7.63
C THR A 7 -55.06 -2.28 -7.10
N VAL A 8 -54.92 -3.62 -7.04
CA VAL A 8 -53.68 -4.25 -6.60
C VAL A 8 -52.51 -3.99 -7.57
N THR A 9 -52.77 -4.10 -8.88
CA THR A 9 -51.70 -3.83 -9.88
C THR A 9 -51.30 -2.36 -9.93
N LEU A 10 -52.24 -1.41 -9.83
CA LEU A 10 -51.95 0.02 -9.78
C LEU A 10 -51.25 0.44 -8.48
N GLY A 11 -51.52 -0.23 -7.37
CA GLY A 11 -50.82 0.01 -6.11
C GLY A 11 -49.44 -0.68 -6.01
N ALA A 12 -49.32 -1.88 -6.59
CA ALA A 12 -48.08 -2.64 -6.56
C ALA A 12 -47.01 -2.08 -7.55
N LEU A 13 -47.44 -1.53 -8.69
CA LEU A 13 -46.51 -1.03 -9.72
C LEU A 13 -45.56 0.06 -9.23
N PRO A 14 -46.02 1.13 -8.53
CA PRO A 14 -45.12 2.13 -7.96
C PRO A 14 -44.18 1.56 -6.92
N VAL A 15 -44.61 0.63 -6.08
CA VAL A 15 -43.77 -0.01 -5.07
C VAL A 15 -42.68 -0.84 -5.73
N LEU A 16 -43.02 -1.64 -6.74
CA LEU A 16 -42.04 -2.41 -7.51
C LEU A 16 -41.04 -1.50 -8.21
N LEU A 17 -41.52 -0.40 -8.79
CA LEU A 17 -40.64 0.56 -9.49
C LEU A 17 -39.68 1.26 -8.51
N LEU A 18 -40.16 1.68 -7.34
CA LEU A 18 -39.34 2.26 -6.27
C LEU A 18 -38.32 1.24 -5.72
N THR A 19 -38.75 0.00 -5.53
CA THR A 19 -37.84 -1.08 -5.10
C THR A 19 -36.76 -1.32 -6.14
N LEU A 20 -37.13 -1.39 -7.43
CA LEU A 20 -36.18 -1.55 -8.52
C LEU A 20 -35.17 -0.38 -8.56
N LEU A 21 -35.64 0.86 -8.45
CA LEU A 21 -34.76 2.04 -8.41
C LEU A 21 -33.86 2.06 -7.16
N ALA A 22 -34.38 1.68 -6.01
CA ALA A 22 -33.61 1.65 -4.77
C ALA A 22 -32.55 0.53 -4.75
N THR A 23 -32.79 -0.59 -5.44
CA THR A 23 -31.85 -1.74 -5.48
C THR A 23 -30.87 -1.69 -6.64
N SER A 24 -31.10 -0.84 -7.64
CA SER A 24 -30.23 -0.72 -8.82
C SER A 24 -29.21 0.41 -8.62
N SER A 25 -27.98 0.21 -9.09
CA SER A 25 -26.93 1.24 -9.14
C SER A 25 -26.96 2.03 -10.48
N SER A 26 -27.75 1.58 -11.46
CA SER A 26 -27.93 2.26 -12.76
C SER A 26 -29.27 1.93 -13.37
N ILE A 27 -29.76 2.77 -14.29
CA ILE A 27 -30.97 2.49 -15.07
C ILE A 27 -30.56 1.63 -16.27
N PRO A 28 -31.08 0.39 -16.39
CA PRO A 28 -30.75 -0.50 -17.49
C PRO A 28 -31.01 0.15 -18.87
N GLY A 29 -30.02 0.06 -19.77
CA GLY A 29 -30.11 0.63 -21.12
C GLY A 29 -29.86 2.14 -21.21
N THR A 30 -29.43 2.77 -20.13
CA THR A 30 -29.05 4.21 -20.10
C THR A 30 -27.72 4.40 -19.38
N ASN A 31 -27.09 5.58 -19.55
CA ASN A 31 -25.87 5.97 -18.81
C ASN A 31 -26.19 6.70 -17.48
N ILE A 32 -27.42 6.56 -16.96
CA ILE A 32 -27.83 7.25 -15.74
C ILE A 32 -27.45 6.40 -14.55
N SER A 33 -26.52 6.89 -13.71
CA SER A 33 -26.15 6.28 -12.44
C SER A 33 -27.20 6.61 -11.37
N LEU A 34 -27.60 5.58 -10.62
CA LEU A 34 -28.43 5.67 -9.42
C LEU A 34 -27.61 5.38 -8.15
N ALA A 35 -26.29 5.18 -8.30
CA ALA A 35 -25.40 4.95 -7.18
C ALA A 35 -25.39 6.18 -6.25
N VAL A 36 -25.32 5.92 -4.95
CA VAL A 36 -25.17 6.99 -3.97
C VAL A 36 -23.79 7.66 -4.13
N PRO A 37 -23.67 9.00 -3.89
CA PRO A 37 -22.41 9.72 -4.05
C PRO A 37 -21.46 9.53 -2.84
N PHE A 38 -21.47 8.32 -2.26
CA PHE A 38 -20.67 7.94 -1.11
C PHE A 38 -20.01 6.58 -1.36
N ALA A 39 -18.80 6.42 -0.80
CA ALA A 39 -18.18 5.13 -0.61
C ALA A 39 -18.35 4.67 0.84
N ALA A 40 -18.50 3.36 1.06
CA ALA A 40 -18.48 2.75 2.38
C ALA A 40 -17.09 2.15 2.62
N MET A 41 -16.42 2.61 3.67
CA MET A 41 -15.14 2.10 4.13
C MET A 41 -15.36 1.22 5.35
N GLY A 42 -14.83 0.03 5.34
CA GLY A 42 -14.94 -0.91 6.46
C GLY A 42 -13.71 -1.79 6.60
N PRO A 43 -13.69 -2.70 7.59
CA PRO A 43 -12.61 -3.66 7.75
C PRO A 43 -12.35 -4.43 6.45
N GLY A 44 -11.10 -4.44 6.02
CA GLY A 44 -10.61 -5.19 4.87
C GLY A 44 -9.96 -6.52 5.30
N PRO A 45 -9.52 -7.35 4.35
CA PRO A 45 -8.74 -8.53 4.64
C PRO A 45 -7.41 -8.15 5.30
N SER A 46 -6.84 -9.12 6.02
CA SER A 46 -5.54 -9.02 6.65
C SER A 46 -4.64 -10.14 6.15
N PHE A 47 -3.35 -9.87 5.96
CA PHE A 47 -2.41 -10.82 5.38
C PHE A 47 -1.20 -10.97 6.30
N ASN A 48 -0.84 -12.21 6.64
CA ASN A 48 0.37 -12.48 7.40
C ASN A 48 1.59 -12.38 6.49
N THR A 49 2.42 -11.37 6.68
CA THR A 49 3.62 -11.14 5.88
C THR A 49 4.73 -12.18 6.11
N LEU A 50 4.67 -12.95 7.21
CA LEU A 50 5.55 -14.08 7.46
C LEU A 50 5.05 -15.40 6.86
N GLY A 51 3.76 -15.46 6.50
CA GLY A 51 3.09 -16.66 6.02
C GLY A 51 2.92 -16.70 4.51
N ASP A 52 2.09 -17.65 4.09
CA ASP A 52 1.75 -17.87 2.69
C ASP A 52 0.37 -17.29 2.37
N PHE A 53 0.22 -16.80 1.16
CA PHE A 53 -1.03 -16.40 0.57
C PHE A 53 -1.13 -16.99 -0.85
N ASP A 54 -2.24 -17.67 -1.15
CA ASP A 54 -2.49 -18.34 -2.43
C ASP A 54 -1.34 -19.29 -2.89
N GLY A 55 -0.70 -19.94 -1.92
CA GLY A 55 0.37 -20.92 -2.15
C GLY A 55 1.76 -20.33 -2.42
N LYS A 56 1.93 -19.00 -2.21
CA LYS A 56 3.21 -18.32 -2.27
C LYS A 56 3.50 -17.61 -0.95
N GLN A 57 4.76 -17.53 -0.55
CA GLN A 57 5.14 -16.70 0.60
C GLN A 57 4.82 -15.24 0.31
N VAL A 58 4.18 -14.54 1.26
CA VAL A 58 3.83 -13.11 1.10
C VAL A 58 5.09 -12.26 0.94
N VAL A 59 6.10 -12.49 1.78
CA VAL A 59 7.45 -11.95 1.61
C VAL A 59 8.39 -13.12 1.37
N ASP A 60 8.79 -13.33 0.12
CA ASP A 60 9.73 -14.37 -0.29
C ASP A 60 11.15 -13.81 -0.37
N ILE A 61 12.08 -14.46 0.28
CA ILE A 61 13.50 -14.06 0.31
C ILE A 61 14.34 -15.17 -0.23
N GLN A 62 15.13 -14.87 -1.26
CA GLN A 62 16.03 -15.79 -1.92
C GLN A 62 17.47 -15.27 -1.81
N GLY A 63 18.46 -16.15 -1.95
CA GLY A 63 19.89 -15.78 -1.93
C GLY A 63 20.47 -15.51 -0.54
N ALA A 64 19.71 -15.71 0.54
CA ALA A 64 20.19 -15.66 1.92
C ALA A 64 19.64 -16.81 2.74
N GLU A 65 20.29 -17.09 3.87
CA GLU A 65 19.70 -17.94 4.90
C GLU A 65 18.57 -17.16 5.58
N VAL A 66 17.38 -17.76 5.59
CA VAL A 66 16.18 -17.20 6.17
C VAL A 66 15.92 -17.87 7.53
N ASP A 67 15.74 -17.06 8.57
CA ASP A 67 15.41 -17.58 9.89
C ASP A 67 13.97 -18.14 9.94
N LYS A 68 13.77 -19.11 10.82
CA LYS A 68 12.44 -19.67 11.05
C LYS A 68 11.66 -18.70 11.92
N THR A 69 10.65 -18.11 11.33
CA THR A 69 9.74 -17.21 12.03
C THR A 69 8.51 -17.97 12.54
N SER A 70 7.96 -17.53 13.67
CA SER A 70 6.68 -17.99 14.20
C SER A 70 5.75 -16.82 14.53
N GLY A 71 4.54 -17.08 15.02
CA GLY A 71 3.55 -16.04 15.22
C GLY A 71 3.14 -15.36 13.91
N ASN A 72 2.67 -14.12 13.99
CA ASN A 72 2.15 -13.42 12.83
C ASN A 72 2.63 -11.96 12.79
N PHE A 73 2.97 -11.48 11.60
CA PHE A 73 3.02 -10.05 11.28
C PHE A 73 1.95 -9.73 10.24
N ASN A 74 0.76 -9.36 10.70
CA ASN A 74 -0.36 -9.09 9.81
C ASN A 74 -0.42 -7.64 9.36
N MET A 75 -0.27 -7.40 8.06
CA MET A 75 -0.70 -6.14 7.47
C MET A 75 -2.22 -6.10 7.40
N THR A 76 -2.80 -4.93 7.65
CA THR A 76 -4.24 -4.71 7.63
C THR A 76 -4.65 -3.78 6.50
N THR A 77 -5.81 -4.05 5.90
CA THR A 77 -6.36 -3.27 4.79
C THR A 77 -7.72 -2.66 5.14
N VAL A 78 -8.18 -1.76 4.28
CA VAL A 78 -9.53 -1.18 4.33
C VAL A 78 -10.27 -1.61 3.07
N ALA A 79 -11.46 -2.17 3.24
CA ALA A 79 -12.33 -2.46 2.12
C ALA A 79 -13.14 -1.21 1.75
N VAL A 80 -12.97 -0.74 0.52
CA VAL A 80 -13.70 0.42 -0.03
C VAL A 80 -14.75 -0.07 -1.02
N ARG A 81 -16.01 0.24 -0.73
CA ARG A 81 -17.16 -0.17 -1.54
C ARG A 81 -17.78 1.04 -2.20
N GLN A 82 -17.77 1.03 -3.50
CA GLN A 82 -18.25 2.10 -4.37
C GLN A 82 -19.48 1.64 -5.18
N ASN A 83 -20.10 2.55 -5.91
CA ASN A 83 -21.24 2.26 -6.80
C ASN A 83 -22.40 1.54 -6.09
N MET A 84 -22.63 1.85 -4.81
CA MET A 84 -23.71 1.23 -4.04
C MET A 84 -25.06 1.80 -4.46
N SER A 85 -26.06 0.90 -4.57
CA SER A 85 -27.45 1.32 -4.64
C SER A 85 -27.89 1.92 -3.30
N LEU A 86 -28.98 2.68 -3.29
CA LEU A 86 -29.55 3.25 -2.07
C LEU A 86 -29.86 2.16 -1.03
N ALA A 87 -30.41 1.02 -1.44
CA ALA A 87 -30.73 -0.09 -0.55
C ALA A 87 -29.46 -0.68 0.08
N GLN A 88 -28.38 -0.85 -0.69
CA GLN A 88 -27.10 -1.31 -0.18
C GLN A 88 -26.50 -0.33 0.82
N ALA A 89 -26.52 0.97 0.52
CA ALA A 89 -26.03 2.01 1.41
C ALA A 89 -26.80 2.02 2.74
N VAL A 90 -28.13 2.01 2.70
CA VAL A 90 -28.97 1.98 3.91
C VAL A 90 -28.76 0.69 4.71
N SER A 91 -28.70 -0.46 4.05
CA SER A 91 -28.44 -1.74 4.73
C SER A 91 -27.10 -1.71 5.47
N ARG A 92 -26.04 -1.22 4.83
CA ARG A 92 -24.71 -1.11 5.47
C ARG A 92 -24.70 -0.10 6.61
N TRP A 93 -25.32 1.03 6.44
CA TRP A 93 -25.43 2.05 7.49
C TRP A 93 -26.10 1.53 8.78
N ILE A 94 -27.06 0.61 8.63
CA ILE A 94 -27.77 0.01 9.78
C ILE A 94 -27.04 -1.20 10.36
N SER A 95 -26.40 -2.02 9.52
CA SER A 95 -25.95 -3.37 9.90
C SER A 95 -24.43 -3.57 9.93
N SER A 96 -23.63 -2.55 9.56
CA SER A 96 -22.16 -2.66 9.57
C SER A 96 -21.50 -1.53 10.34
N SER A 97 -20.21 -1.71 10.65
CA SER A 97 -19.33 -0.68 11.21
C SER A 97 -18.68 0.18 10.13
N ASP A 98 -19.23 0.18 8.91
CA ASP A 98 -18.67 0.94 7.79
C ASP A 98 -18.83 2.45 8.03
N THR A 99 -17.78 3.21 7.69
CA THR A 99 -17.81 4.67 7.64
C THR A 99 -18.14 5.12 6.22
N PHE A 100 -19.09 6.05 6.09
CA PHE A 100 -19.47 6.62 4.79
C PHE A 100 -18.67 7.88 4.52
N VAL A 101 -17.96 7.91 3.41
CA VAL A 101 -17.18 9.06 2.94
C VAL A 101 -17.68 9.53 1.57
N PRO A 102 -17.65 10.84 1.27
CA PRO A 102 -17.91 11.33 -0.08
C PRO A 102 -17.02 10.62 -1.11
N ILE A 103 -17.58 10.31 -2.27
CA ILE A 103 -16.87 9.55 -3.31
C ILE A 103 -15.60 10.26 -3.81
N ASP A 104 -15.55 11.59 -3.75
CA ASP A 104 -14.41 12.41 -4.14
C ASP A 104 -13.22 12.35 -3.16
N GLN A 105 -13.40 11.74 -1.99
CA GLN A 105 -12.28 11.39 -1.09
C GLN A 105 -11.61 10.08 -1.49
N VAL A 106 -12.26 9.24 -2.29
CA VAL A 106 -11.75 7.95 -2.75
C VAL A 106 -11.27 8.02 -4.20
N ILE A 107 -12.04 8.73 -5.03
CA ILE A 107 -11.69 9.01 -6.42
C ILE A 107 -11.61 10.54 -6.54
N PRO A 108 -10.41 11.12 -6.63
CA PRO A 108 -10.22 12.55 -6.76
C PRO A 108 -10.96 13.12 -7.97
N ARG A 109 -11.45 14.36 -7.86
CA ARG A 109 -12.18 15.00 -8.95
C ARG A 109 -11.30 15.15 -10.19
N GLY A 110 -11.81 14.66 -11.32
CA GLY A 110 -11.10 14.71 -12.59
C GLY A 110 -10.28 13.49 -12.92
N GLN A 111 -10.17 12.52 -11.99
CA GLN A 111 -9.55 11.23 -12.23
C GLN A 111 -10.58 10.16 -12.58
N SER A 112 -10.18 9.22 -13.42
CA SER A 112 -10.96 8.01 -13.64
C SER A 112 -10.65 6.97 -12.55
N ARG A 113 -11.51 5.98 -12.45
CA ARG A 113 -11.31 4.86 -11.52
C ARG A 113 -10.03 4.08 -11.85
N GLU A 114 -9.80 3.85 -13.14
CA GLU A 114 -8.62 3.15 -13.65
C GLU A 114 -7.34 3.92 -13.32
N GLN A 115 -7.35 5.24 -13.41
CA GLN A 115 -6.21 6.08 -13.01
C GLN A 115 -5.94 5.96 -11.51
N THR A 116 -6.98 6.03 -10.67
CA THR A 116 -6.83 5.87 -9.22
C THR A 116 -6.31 4.47 -8.86
N GLU A 117 -6.77 3.42 -9.55
CA GLU A 117 -6.28 2.05 -9.35
C GLU A 117 -4.79 1.92 -9.75
N GLN A 118 -4.37 2.52 -10.87
CA GLN A 118 -2.97 2.56 -11.30
C GLN A 118 -2.08 3.32 -10.30
N GLU A 119 -2.52 4.47 -9.82
CA GLU A 119 -1.79 5.23 -8.79
C GLU A 119 -1.64 4.43 -7.50
N ASN A 120 -2.69 3.72 -7.07
CA ASN A 120 -2.63 2.85 -5.89
C ASN A 120 -1.68 1.67 -6.08
N GLN A 121 -1.61 1.07 -7.27
CA GLN A 121 -0.64 0.01 -7.58
C GLN A 121 0.78 0.55 -7.57
N GLN A 122 1.04 1.71 -8.18
CA GLN A 122 2.36 2.34 -8.14
C GLN A 122 2.78 2.70 -6.70
N ALA A 123 1.85 3.23 -5.89
CA ALA A 123 2.11 3.52 -4.49
C ALA A 123 2.43 2.25 -3.69
N PHE A 124 1.83 1.11 -4.03
CA PHE A 124 2.13 -0.17 -3.41
C PHE A 124 3.54 -0.65 -3.76
N LEU A 125 3.92 -0.66 -5.05
CA LEU A 125 5.28 -1.00 -5.50
C LEU A 125 6.35 -0.08 -4.87
N THR A 126 6.06 1.22 -4.77
CA THR A 126 6.95 2.16 -4.08
C THR A 126 7.09 1.82 -2.60
N SER A 127 6.01 1.37 -1.95
CA SER A 127 6.01 0.95 -0.55
C SER A 127 6.84 -0.33 -0.33
N GLU A 128 6.79 -1.29 -1.24
CA GLU A 128 7.61 -2.51 -1.21
C GLU A 128 9.09 -2.18 -1.31
N SER A 129 9.44 -1.30 -2.26
CA SER A 129 10.82 -0.82 -2.42
C SER A 129 11.32 -0.07 -1.19
N ALA A 130 10.54 0.87 -0.65
CA ALA A 130 10.89 1.60 0.56
C ALA A 130 11.04 0.67 1.78
N ALA A 131 10.18 -0.35 1.89
CA ALA A 131 10.27 -1.37 2.94
C ALA A 131 11.57 -2.17 2.83
N THR A 132 11.94 -2.60 1.62
CA THR A 132 13.21 -3.31 1.37
C THR A 132 14.39 -2.43 1.74
N LEU A 133 14.42 -1.18 1.27
CA LEU A 133 15.51 -0.25 1.58
C LEU A 133 15.63 0.02 3.08
N ALA A 134 14.52 0.31 3.74
CA ALA A 134 14.50 0.53 5.19
C ALA A 134 15.01 -0.70 5.97
N ALA A 135 14.59 -1.91 5.57
CA ALA A 135 15.05 -3.16 6.18
C ALA A 135 16.55 -3.40 5.94
N MET A 136 17.03 -3.21 4.69
CA MET A 136 18.46 -3.37 4.37
C MET A 136 19.32 -2.35 5.13
N ASN A 137 18.90 -1.10 5.22
CA ASN A 137 19.59 -0.06 5.98
C ASN A 137 19.64 -0.40 7.48
N TYR A 138 18.54 -0.89 8.05
CA TYR A 138 18.50 -1.37 9.44
C TYR A 138 19.47 -2.53 9.67
N LEU A 139 19.50 -3.51 8.76
CA LEU A 139 20.39 -4.67 8.79
C LEU A 139 21.82 -4.34 8.37
N LYS A 140 22.11 -3.10 7.94
CA LYS A 140 23.41 -2.65 7.39
C LYS A 140 23.89 -3.49 6.20
N ARG A 141 22.94 -3.90 5.36
CA ARG A 141 23.22 -4.64 4.11
C ARG A 141 23.30 -3.66 2.94
N PRO A 142 24.17 -3.92 1.95
CA PRO A 142 24.34 -3.04 0.81
C PRO A 142 23.11 -3.11 -0.12
N VAL A 143 22.78 -1.98 -0.75
CA VAL A 143 21.68 -1.85 -1.69
C VAL A 143 22.13 -1.21 -3.01
N GLU A 144 21.35 -1.44 -4.07
CA GLU A 144 21.50 -0.85 -5.39
C GLU A 144 20.17 -0.32 -5.91
N VAL A 145 20.23 0.53 -6.94
CA VAL A 145 19.03 1.15 -7.52
C VAL A 145 18.56 0.31 -8.70
N GLU A 146 17.39 -0.30 -8.59
CA GLU A 146 16.80 -1.12 -9.65
C GLU A 146 15.65 -0.38 -10.36
N VAL A 147 15.57 -0.55 -11.69
CA VAL A 147 14.42 -0.12 -12.49
C VAL A 147 13.28 -1.12 -12.31
N MET A 148 12.29 -0.76 -11.50
CA MET A 148 11.13 -1.61 -11.20
C MET A 148 10.10 -1.61 -12.32
N GLN A 149 9.89 -0.44 -12.95
CA GLN A 149 8.89 -0.28 -14.00
C GLN A 149 9.25 0.89 -14.91
N LEU A 150 8.90 0.76 -16.18
CA LEU A 150 8.99 1.83 -17.17
C LEU A 150 7.63 2.50 -17.36
N VAL A 151 7.62 3.83 -17.34
CA VAL A 151 6.43 4.58 -17.75
C VAL A 151 6.29 4.45 -19.28
N PRO A 152 5.17 3.96 -19.80
CA PRO A 152 4.97 3.84 -21.26
C PRO A 152 5.21 5.17 -21.99
N ASP A 153 5.83 5.10 -23.15
CA ASP A 153 6.14 6.25 -24.01
C ASP A 153 6.99 7.36 -23.33
N SER A 154 7.70 7.00 -22.25
CA SER A 154 8.59 7.92 -21.52
C SER A 154 9.96 8.08 -22.16
N ALA A 155 10.76 8.99 -21.60
CA ALA A 155 12.16 9.22 -22.00
C ALA A 155 13.05 7.96 -21.89
N ALA A 156 12.77 7.10 -20.92
CA ALA A 156 13.51 5.85 -20.69
C ALA A 156 13.06 4.72 -21.64
N SER A 157 11.89 4.82 -22.30
CA SER A 157 11.37 3.78 -23.18
C SER A 157 12.35 3.43 -24.30
N GLY A 158 12.68 2.12 -24.42
CA GLY A 158 13.65 1.61 -25.39
C GLY A 158 15.12 1.94 -25.09
N LYS A 159 15.40 2.54 -23.94
CA LYS A 159 16.75 2.82 -23.44
C LYS A 159 17.08 2.00 -22.20
N LEU A 160 16.14 1.91 -21.26
CA LEU A 160 16.23 1.11 -20.05
C LEU A 160 15.24 -0.06 -20.10
N SER A 161 15.47 -1.05 -19.27
CA SER A 161 14.61 -2.23 -19.09
C SER A 161 14.30 -2.43 -17.60
N GLU A 162 13.20 -3.10 -17.33
CA GLU A 162 12.92 -3.58 -15.96
C GLU A 162 14.00 -4.56 -15.53
N GLY A 163 14.46 -4.44 -14.28
CA GLY A 163 15.58 -5.19 -13.75
C GLY A 163 16.97 -4.58 -14.02
N ASP A 164 17.07 -3.48 -14.80
CA ASP A 164 18.34 -2.75 -14.95
C ASP A 164 18.74 -2.14 -13.60
N VAL A 165 20.01 -2.32 -13.20
CA VAL A 165 20.58 -1.69 -12.01
C VAL A 165 21.30 -0.40 -12.40
N ILE A 166 20.81 0.74 -11.90
CA ILE A 166 21.44 2.05 -12.11
C ILE A 166 22.61 2.20 -11.14
N THR A 167 23.82 2.23 -11.67
CA THR A 167 25.05 2.34 -10.86
C THR A 167 25.62 3.76 -10.81
N ALA A 168 25.37 4.57 -11.85
CA ALA A 168 25.77 5.97 -11.86
C ALA A 168 24.85 6.81 -12.75
N VAL A 169 24.79 8.11 -12.46
CA VAL A 169 24.08 9.11 -13.27
C VAL A 169 25.02 10.30 -13.48
N ASP A 170 25.25 10.69 -14.74
CA ASP A 170 26.23 11.69 -15.14
C ASP A 170 27.60 11.50 -14.48
N GLY A 171 28.04 10.25 -14.38
CA GLY A 171 29.31 9.86 -13.75
C GLY A 171 29.32 9.91 -12.21
N THR A 172 28.19 10.27 -11.59
CA THR A 172 28.04 10.22 -10.12
C THR A 172 27.47 8.87 -9.73
N THR A 173 28.22 8.09 -8.93
CA THR A 173 27.75 6.80 -8.38
C THR A 173 26.52 7.01 -7.52
N VAL A 174 25.52 6.15 -7.69
CA VAL A 174 24.27 6.16 -6.93
C VAL A 174 24.03 4.79 -6.30
N THR A 175 23.50 4.77 -5.08
CA THR A 175 23.17 3.57 -4.31
C THR A 175 21.71 3.59 -3.83
N GLU A 176 21.03 4.72 -3.97
CA GLU A 176 19.65 4.92 -3.52
C GLU A 176 18.83 5.66 -4.59
N PRO A 177 17.55 5.33 -4.76
CA PRO A 177 16.66 5.99 -5.74
C PRO A 177 16.55 7.51 -5.55
N ALA A 178 16.66 8.00 -4.30
CA ALA A 178 16.63 9.42 -3.99
C ALA A 178 17.77 10.19 -4.65
N GLN A 179 18.96 9.61 -4.72
CA GLN A 179 20.14 10.25 -5.35
C GLN A 179 19.93 10.43 -6.87
N VAL A 180 19.35 9.43 -7.53
CA VAL A 180 19.01 9.54 -8.96
C VAL A 180 17.99 10.68 -9.17
N ARG A 181 16.96 10.72 -8.33
CA ARG A 181 15.91 11.75 -8.37
C ARG A 181 16.49 13.16 -8.18
N GLU A 182 17.38 13.34 -7.22
CA GLU A 182 18.05 14.63 -6.99
C GLU A 182 18.89 15.09 -8.19
N ILE A 183 19.61 14.18 -8.87
CA ILE A 183 20.40 14.52 -10.06
C ILE A 183 19.48 14.92 -11.20
N VAL A 184 18.40 14.15 -11.44
CA VAL A 184 17.40 14.47 -12.47
C VAL A 184 16.73 15.80 -12.21
N GLN A 185 16.32 16.12 -10.97
CA GLN A 185 15.64 17.36 -10.61
C GLN A 185 16.51 18.62 -10.79
N LYS A 186 17.84 18.49 -10.82
CA LYS A 186 18.76 19.61 -11.10
C LYS A 186 18.84 19.98 -12.58
N LYS A 187 18.25 19.16 -13.47
CA LYS A 187 18.19 19.36 -14.92
C LYS A 187 16.89 20.06 -15.34
N LYS A 188 16.74 20.23 -16.64
CA LYS A 188 15.50 20.73 -17.28
C LYS A 188 14.92 19.68 -18.23
N PRO A 189 13.62 19.71 -18.51
CA PRO A 189 13.05 18.92 -19.59
C PRO A 189 13.79 19.20 -20.91
N GLY A 190 14.17 18.12 -21.61
CA GLY A 190 14.94 18.18 -22.84
C GLY A 190 16.46 18.13 -22.68
N ASP A 191 17.00 18.24 -21.45
CA ASP A 191 18.41 18.00 -21.21
C ASP A 191 18.77 16.53 -21.39
N GLU A 192 20.00 16.27 -21.81
CA GLU A 192 20.53 14.91 -21.88
C GLU A 192 21.16 14.53 -20.54
N ILE A 193 20.95 13.27 -20.15
CA ILE A 193 21.53 12.64 -18.97
C ILE A 193 22.15 11.29 -19.38
N THR A 194 23.31 10.97 -18.82
CA THR A 194 23.94 9.67 -19.01
C THR A 194 23.65 8.79 -17.79
N VAL A 195 22.96 7.68 -18.00
CA VAL A 195 22.66 6.69 -16.99
C VAL A 195 23.54 5.47 -17.23
N THR A 196 24.41 5.14 -16.29
CA THR A 196 25.19 3.91 -16.32
C THR A 196 24.36 2.81 -15.68
N VAL A 197 24.05 1.79 -16.47
CA VAL A 197 23.25 0.64 -16.01
C VAL A 197 24.04 -0.65 -16.12
N LYS A 198 23.79 -1.54 -15.17
CA LYS A 198 24.21 -2.93 -15.22
C LYS A 198 22.99 -3.79 -15.51
N HIS A 199 23.07 -4.60 -16.58
CA HIS A 199 22.09 -5.62 -16.93
C HIS A 199 22.82 -6.96 -16.97
N ASP A 200 22.45 -7.90 -16.12
CA ASP A 200 23.21 -9.11 -15.84
C ASP A 200 24.67 -8.75 -15.49
N ASP A 201 25.64 -9.23 -16.31
CA ASP A 201 27.07 -8.96 -16.13
C ASP A 201 27.60 -7.82 -17.03
N THR A 202 26.73 -7.12 -17.76
CA THR A 202 27.14 -6.08 -18.71
C THR A 202 26.81 -4.70 -18.15
N THR A 203 27.81 -3.81 -18.12
CA THR A 203 27.62 -2.41 -17.75
C THR A 203 27.69 -1.53 -18.99
N GLU A 204 26.67 -0.69 -19.19
CA GLU A 204 26.56 0.20 -20.35
C GLU A 204 26.10 1.60 -19.94
N ASP A 205 26.59 2.60 -20.68
CA ASP A 205 26.11 3.97 -20.60
C ASP A 205 24.95 4.21 -21.57
N LYS A 206 23.83 4.68 -21.05
CA LYS A 206 22.65 5.04 -21.83
C LYS A 206 22.42 6.55 -21.78
N THR A 207 22.52 7.22 -22.93
CA THR A 207 22.16 8.63 -23.01
C THR A 207 20.64 8.77 -23.23
N ILE A 208 20.01 9.49 -22.32
CA ILE A 208 18.54 9.69 -22.29
C ILE A 208 18.24 11.18 -22.30
N LYS A 209 17.33 11.60 -23.16
CA LYS A 209 16.82 12.97 -23.19
C LYS A 209 15.60 13.06 -22.27
N LEU A 210 15.71 13.83 -21.18
CA LEU A 210 14.67 13.93 -20.16
C LEU A 210 13.33 14.44 -20.73
N GLY A 211 12.26 13.79 -20.34
CA GLY A 211 10.89 14.19 -20.63
C GLY A 211 10.40 15.30 -19.71
N LYS A 212 9.09 15.57 -19.78
CA LYS A 212 8.37 16.50 -18.93
C LYS A 212 7.44 15.75 -18.01
N HIS A 213 7.28 16.23 -16.78
CA HIS A 213 6.26 15.68 -15.88
C HIS A 213 4.85 16.03 -16.41
N PRO A 214 3.88 15.09 -16.37
CA PRO A 214 2.53 15.33 -16.90
C PRO A 214 1.83 16.55 -16.30
N ASP A 215 2.00 16.77 -14.98
CA ASP A 215 1.34 17.83 -14.22
C ASP A 215 2.16 19.11 -14.11
N ASP A 216 3.46 19.07 -14.47
CA ASP A 216 4.35 20.24 -14.44
C ASP A 216 5.38 20.19 -15.56
N GLU A 217 5.13 20.95 -16.61
CA GLU A 217 6.01 21.00 -17.79
C GLU A 217 7.44 21.48 -17.53
N ASN A 218 7.71 22.06 -16.36
CA ASN A 218 9.04 22.52 -15.97
C ASN A 218 9.83 21.47 -15.19
N THR A 219 9.18 20.42 -14.72
CA THR A 219 9.81 19.33 -13.98
C THR A 219 10.33 18.25 -14.93
N PRO A 220 11.65 17.95 -14.92
CA PRO A 220 12.23 16.92 -15.75
C PRO A 220 11.81 15.52 -15.27
N LEU A 221 11.60 14.61 -16.22
CA LEU A 221 11.19 13.25 -15.93
C LEU A 221 12.07 12.25 -16.69
N LEU A 222 12.66 11.29 -15.97
CA LEU A 222 13.35 10.15 -16.56
C LEU A 222 12.33 9.12 -17.09
N GLY A 223 11.22 8.95 -16.38
CA GLY A 223 10.13 8.06 -16.79
C GLY A 223 10.34 6.61 -16.40
N VAL A 224 10.92 6.39 -15.23
CA VAL A 224 11.06 5.08 -14.58
C VAL A 224 10.55 5.15 -13.16
N THR A 225 9.98 4.06 -12.67
CA THR A 225 9.82 3.79 -11.25
C THR A 225 11.06 3.02 -10.80
N MET A 226 11.77 3.56 -9.82
CA MET A 226 12.99 2.96 -9.29
C MET A 226 12.71 2.42 -7.90
N GLY A 227 13.35 1.31 -7.58
CA GLY A 227 13.35 0.70 -6.27
C GLY A 227 14.76 0.47 -5.73
N ALA A 228 14.82 0.06 -4.47
CA ALA A 228 16.05 -0.46 -3.88
C ALA A 228 16.01 -1.99 -3.93
N ALA A 229 17.07 -2.58 -4.42
CA ALA A 229 17.30 -4.02 -4.35
C ALA A 229 18.58 -4.28 -3.53
N PRO A 230 18.65 -5.41 -2.78
CA PRO A 230 19.89 -5.80 -2.13
C PRO A 230 20.96 -6.11 -3.17
N SER A 231 22.19 -5.59 -2.98
CA SER A 231 23.32 -5.82 -3.91
C SER A 231 24.23 -6.98 -3.53
N ASP A 232 23.87 -7.70 -2.47
CA ASP A 232 24.63 -8.85 -1.95
C ASP A 232 24.08 -10.22 -2.39
N GLY A 233 23.28 -10.23 -3.45
CA GLY A 233 22.66 -11.43 -4.02
C GLY A 233 21.36 -11.86 -3.34
N VAL A 234 20.86 -11.09 -2.37
CA VAL A 234 19.55 -11.30 -1.78
C VAL A 234 18.48 -10.71 -2.70
N LYS A 235 17.42 -11.46 -2.93
CA LYS A 235 16.21 -11.01 -3.63
C LYS A 235 15.03 -11.05 -2.68
N VAL A 236 14.26 -9.97 -2.65
CA VAL A 236 13.04 -9.87 -1.85
C VAL A 236 11.86 -9.68 -2.82
N ASP A 237 10.98 -10.67 -2.87
CA ASP A 237 9.76 -10.64 -3.68
C ASP A 237 8.54 -10.50 -2.75
N TYR A 238 7.59 -9.66 -3.14
CA TYR A 238 6.32 -9.47 -2.42
C TYR A 238 5.17 -10.03 -3.25
N ASN A 239 4.46 -11.04 -2.73
CA ASN A 239 3.47 -11.81 -3.48
C ASN A 239 2.04 -11.50 -2.99
N LEU A 240 1.62 -10.24 -3.13
CA LEU A 240 0.24 -9.81 -2.88
C LEU A 240 -0.28 -9.08 -4.13
N GLU A 241 -1.11 -9.78 -4.88
CA GLU A 241 -1.81 -9.22 -6.04
C GLU A 241 -3.11 -8.54 -5.56
N ASP A 242 -3.61 -7.56 -6.34
CA ASP A 242 -4.87 -6.83 -6.09
C ASP A 242 -4.92 -6.01 -4.79
N ILE A 243 -3.77 -5.73 -4.17
CA ILE A 243 -3.64 -4.82 -3.03
C ILE A 243 -3.05 -3.51 -3.55
N GLY A 244 -3.58 -2.39 -3.05
CA GLY A 244 -3.12 -1.06 -3.44
C GLY A 244 -2.87 -0.14 -2.26
N GLY A 245 -2.09 0.91 -2.52
CA GLY A 245 -1.77 1.95 -1.55
C GLY A 245 -0.56 1.65 -0.67
N PRO A 246 0.07 2.68 -0.08
CA PRO A 246 1.40 2.58 0.53
C PRO A 246 1.39 2.12 2.00
N SER A 247 0.27 1.67 2.55
CA SER A 247 0.09 1.46 3.99
C SER A 247 0.63 0.14 4.56
N ALA A 248 1.22 -0.72 3.72
CA ALA A 248 1.80 -2.01 4.09
C ALA A 248 3.29 -1.93 4.46
N GLY A 249 3.97 -0.84 4.08
CA GLY A 249 5.43 -0.72 4.09
C GLY A 249 6.07 -1.05 5.44
N LEU A 250 5.51 -0.59 6.56
CA LEU A 250 6.02 -0.94 7.89
C LEU A 250 6.01 -2.46 8.12
N MET A 251 4.91 -3.13 7.78
CA MET A 251 4.77 -4.57 8.05
C MET A 251 5.65 -5.41 7.12
N PHE A 252 5.85 -4.96 5.88
CA PHE A 252 6.81 -5.56 4.97
C PHE A 252 8.25 -5.41 5.47
N ALA A 253 8.64 -4.20 5.89
CA ALA A 253 9.98 -3.97 6.44
C ALA A 253 10.26 -4.84 7.68
N LEU A 254 9.29 -4.96 8.59
CA LEU A 254 9.39 -5.83 9.77
C LEU A 254 9.54 -7.30 9.38
N ALA A 255 8.78 -7.77 8.38
CA ALA A 255 8.89 -9.16 7.90
C ALA A 255 10.26 -9.45 7.27
N VAL A 256 10.81 -8.51 6.48
CA VAL A 256 12.15 -8.65 5.90
C VAL A 256 13.21 -8.70 7.00
N VAL A 257 13.13 -7.80 8.00
CA VAL A 257 14.07 -7.81 9.13
C VAL A 257 13.96 -9.10 9.92
N ASP A 258 12.74 -9.55 10.25
CA ASP A 258 12.50 -10.77 11.03
C ASP A 258 13.06 -12.02 10.31
N LYS A 259 12.83 -12.12 9.00
CA LYS A 259 13.33 -13.23 8.19
C LYS A 259 14.86 -13.23 7.99
N LEU A 260 15.52 -12.08 8.01
CA LEU A 260 16.95 -11.93 7.75
C LEU A 260 17.80 -11.74 9.02
N SER A 261 17.19 -11.70 10.20
CA SER A 261 17.91 -11.58 11.47
C SER A 261 17.52 -12.74 12.41
N PRO A 262 18.47 -13.18 13.27
CA PRO A 262 18.18 -14.24 14.23
C PRO A 262 17.12 -13.82 15.26
N GLY A 263 16.17 -14.70 15.53
CA GLY A 263 15.17 -14.53 16.57
C GLY A 263 13.81 -14.12 16.00
N GLU A 264 12.84 -13.89 16.89
CA GLU A 264 11.47 -13.59 16.56
C GLU A 264 11.10 -12.20 17.09
N LEU A 265 11.01 -11.21 16.20
CA LEU A 265 10.66 -9.83 16.58
C LEU A 265 9.28 -9.74 17.23
N ASN A 266 8.33 -10.57 16.79
CA ASN A 266 6.98 -10.66 17.34
C ASN A 266 6.91 -11.47 18.65
N GLY A 267 8.00 -12.16 19.05
CA GLY A 267 8.02 -13.06 20.21
C GLY A 267 7.03 -14.22 20.11
N GLY A 268 6.75 -14.71 18.90
CA GLY A 268 5.78 -15.76 18.62
C GLY A 268 4.30 -15.33 18.74
N LYS A 269 4.03 -14.03 18.91
CA LYS A 269 2.69 -13.48 19.11
C LYS A 269 2.01 -13.13 17.78
N PHE A 270 0.71 -12.89 17.87
CA PHE A 270 -0.04 -12.30 16.78
C PHE A 270 0.06 -10.77 16.85
N VAL A 271 0.96 -10.21 16.05
CA VAL A 271 1.14 -8.78 15.85
C VAL A 271 0.45 -8.38 14.54
N ALA A 272 -0.41 -7.38 14.58
CA ALA A 272 -0.96 -6.72 13.41
C ALA A 272 -0.46 -5.27 13.36
N GLY A 273 -0.60 -4.62 12.22
CA GLY A 273 -0.19 -3.23 12.13
C GLY A 273 -0.42 -2.63 10.75
N THR A 274 -0.01 -1.38 10.62
CA THR A 274 -0.06 -0.59 9.40
C THR A 274 0.88 0.60 9.49
N GLY A 275 1.24 1.18 8.37
CA GLY A 275 2.05 2.38 8.29
C GLY A 275 2.69 2.50 6.93
N THR A 276 2.78 3.70 6.39
CA THR A 276 3.73 3.95 5.31
C THR A 276 5.15 3.88 5.87
N ILE A 277 6.13 3.62 5.03
CA ILE A 277 7.53 3.72 5.39
C ILE A 277 8.27 4.47 4.28
N ASP A 278 9.22 5.30 4.64
CA ASP A 278 10.11 5.95 3.68
C ASP A 278 11.50 5.28 3.66
N ASP A 279 12.34 5.74 2.75
CA ASP A 279 13.70 5.23 2.52
C ASP A 279 14.60 5.31 3.78
N THR A 280 14.26 6.22 4.71
CA THR A 280 14.98 6.37 5.99
C THR A 280 14.43 5.49 7.10
N GLY A 281 13.38 4.73 6.83
CA GLY A 281 12.68 3.90 7.80
C GLY A 281 11.69 4.67 8.67
N LYS A 282 11.35 5.93 8.35
CA LYS A 282 10.35 6.70 9.08
C LYS A 282 8.94 6.19 8.74
N VAL A 283 8.13 6.00 9.77
CA VAL A 283 6.74 5.54 9.65
C VAL A 283 5.82 6.75 9.52
N GLY A 284 4.97 6.72 8.50
CA GLY A 284 3.98 7.77 8.24
C GLY A 284 2.53 7.32 8.45
N ALA A 285 1.66 8.32 8.61
CA ALA A 285 0.23 8.12 8.83
C ALA A 285 -0.48 7.51 7.61
N ILE A 286 -1.62 6.87 7.90
CA ILE A 286 -2.47 6.21 6.88
C ILE A 286 -3.94 6.58 7.10
N GLY A 287 -4.80 6.28 6.13
CA GLY A 287 -6.24 6.45 6.25
C GLY A 287 -6.97 5.23 6.79
N GLY A 288 -8.10 5.46 7.49
CA GLY A 288 -9.02 4.41 7.92
C GLY A 288 -8.47 3.46 8.98
N ILE A 289 -7.59 3.94 9.86
CA ILE A 289 -6.93 3.12 10.88
C ILE A 289 -7.95 2.48 11.84
N GLU A 290 -9.10 3.14 12.10
CA GLU A 290 -10.14 2.58 12.96
C GLU A 290 -10.68 1.23 12.44
N HIS A 291 -10.78 1.09 11.11
CA HIS A 291 -11.20 -0.16 10.47
C HIS A 291 -10.10 -1.23 10.50
N LYS A 292 -8.85 -0.81 10.42
CA LYS A 292 -7.69 -1.70 10.49
C LYS A 292 -7.49 -2.27 11.89
N VAL A 293 -7.59 -1.42 12.92
CA VAL A 293 -7.58 -1.82 14.33
C VAL A 293 -8.73 -2.79 14.62
N LYS A 294 -9.94 -2.48 14.13
CA LYS A 294 -11.10 -3.36 14.28
C LYS A 294 -10.89 -4.72 13.61
N SER A 295 -10.33 -4.74 12.39
CA SER A 295 -10.00 -6.00 11.70
C SER A 295 -8.99 -6.83 12.48
N ALA A 296 -7.95 -6.21 13.04
CA ALA A 296 -6.94 -6.88 13.84
C ALA A 296 -7.53 -7.46 15.14
N GLU A 297 -8.36 -6.69 15.85
CA GLU A 297 -9.06 -7.12 17.06
C GLU A 297 -9.97 -8.32 16.78
N ASP A 298 -10.78 -8.26 15.71
CA ASP A 298 -11.68 -9.35 15.31
C ASP A 298 -10.94 -10.65 14.94
N LEU A 299 -9.70 -10.54 14.50
CA LEU A 299 -8.82 -11.69 14.20
C LEU A 299 -8.07 -12.18 15.44
N GLY A 300 -8.15 -11.50 16.58
CA GLY A 300 -7.50 -11.88 17.83
C GLY A 300 -6.03 -11.47 17.90
N ALA A 301 -5.63 -10.38 17.24
CA ALA A 301 -4.29 -9.83 17.40
C ALA A 301 -4.05 -9.37 18.86
N GLU A 302 -2.87 -9.69 19.40
CA GLU A 302 -2.46 -9.28 20.75
C GLU A 302 -1.88 -7.86 20.74
N VAL A 303 -1.24 -7.49 19.66
CA VAL A 303 -0.56 -6.21 19.46
C VAL A 303 -0.95 -5.59 18.14
N PHE A 304 -1.14 -4.26 18.14
CA PHE A 304 -1.30 -3.48 16.92
C PHE A 304 -0.26 -2.37 16.86
N LEU A 305 0.51 -2.31 15.78
CA LEU A 305 1.47 -1.22 15.52
C LEU A 305 0.77 -0.08 14.79
N ALA A 306 0.64 1.06 15.46
CA ALA A 306 -0.02 2.24 14.92
C ALA A 306 0.99 3.38 14.71
N PRO A 307 1.01 4.03 13.52
CA PRO A 307 1.77 5.25 13.33
C PRO A 307 1.41 6.30 14.39
N ALA A 308 2.41 7.01 14.91
CA ALA A 308 2.24 8.00 15.98
C ALA A 308 1.13 9.02 15.68
N ASP A 309 1.07 9.49 14.43
CA ASP A 309 0.08 10.49 13.99
C ASP A 309 -1.34 9.92 13.89
N ASN A 310 -1.49 8.59 13.85
CA ASN A 310 -2.79 7.92 13.87
C ASN A 310 -3.25 7.47 15.27
N CYS A 311 -2.44 7.64 16.31
CA CYS A 311 -2.74 7.10 17.65
C CYS A 311 -4.12 7.48 18.17
N LYS A 312 -4.49 8.76 18.04
CA LYS A 312 -5.79 9.26 18.51
C LYS A 312 -6.97 8.56 17.83
N GLU A 313 -6.84 8.29 16.53
CA GLU A 313 -7.87 7.61 15.75
C GLU A 313 -7.86 6.09 16.02
N ALA A 314 -6.68 5.48 16.16
CA ALA A 314 -6.51 4.06 16.41
C ALA A 314 -7.21 3.58 17.68
N ILE A 315 -7.21 4.38 18.75
CA ILE A 315 -7.84 4.03 20.05
C ILE A 315 -9.28 4.53 20.20
N LYS A 316 -9.84 5.18 19.17
CA LYS A 316 -11.19 5.79 19.23
C LYS A 316 -12.28 4.82 19.68
N ASN A 317 -12.20 3.56 19.28
CA ASN A 317 -13.16 2.51 19.60
C ASN A 317 -12.72 1.65 20.81
N HIS A 318 -11.67 2.05 21.53
CA HIS A 318 -11.16 1.39 22.73
C HIS A 318 -11.00 -0.14 22.56
N PRO A 319 -10.05 -0.62 21.75
CA PRO A 319 -9.78 -2.06 21.62
C PRO A 319 -9.51 -2.65 23.00
N LYS A 320 -10.17 -3.77 23.33
CA LYS A 320 -10.23 -4.28 24.72
C LYS A 320 -9.12 -5.27 25.04
N ASP A 321 -8.81 -6.13 24.08
CA ASP A 321 -7.94 -7.30 24.28
C ASP A 321 -6.65 -7.18 23.45
N MET A 322 -6.34 -5.99 22.93
CA MET A 322 -5.21 -5.73 22.07
C MET A 322 -4.46 -4.49 22.53
N THR A 323 -3.13 -4.59 22.65
CA THR A 323 -2.27 -3.43 22.95
C THR A 323 -1.95 -2.67 21.69
N VAL A 324 -2.24 -1.37 21.64
CA VAL A 324 -1.91 -0.50 20.51
C VAL A 324 -0.60 0.23 20.80
N LEU A 325 0.49 -0.24 20.20
CA LEU A 325 1.82 0.36 20.31
C LEU A 325 1.96 1.55 19.35
N LYS A 326 2.51 2.65 19.86
CA LYS A 326 2.82 3.83 19.08
C LYS A 326 4.19 3.66 18.43
N VAL A 327 4.28 3.87 17.11
CA VAL A 327 5.54 3.75 16.36
C VAL A 327 5.81 4.95 15.46
N THR A 328 7.08 5.33 15.33
CA THR A 328 7.54 6.49 14.54
C THR A 328 8.52 6.12 13.43
N SER A 329 9.18 4.97 13.56
CA SER A 329 10.15 4.44 12.59
C SER A 329 10.22 2.92 12.68
N LEU A 330 10.91 2.27 11.72
CA LEU A 330 11.20 0.83 11.75
C LEU A 330 11.99 0.45 13.00
N GLU A 331 13.05 1.22 13.31
CA GLU A 331 13.87 1.00 14.51
C GLU A 331 13.04 1.13 15.79
N ASP A 332 12.19 2.16 15.88
CA ASP A 332 11.27 2.35 17.00
C ASP A 332 10.27 1.19 17.10
N ALA A 333 9.69 0.73 15.98
CA ALA A 333 8.77 -0.41 15.99
C ALA A 333 9.41 -1.69 16.52
N ILE A 334 10.64 -1.99 16.10
CA ILE A 334 11.41 -3.13 16.60
C ILE A 334 11.70 -2.98 18.10
N HIS A 335 12.11 -1.78 18.53
CA HIS A 335 12.34 -1.50 19.95
C HIS A 335 11.07 -1.64 20.80
N GLN A 336 9.92 -1.12 20.32
CA GLN A 336 8.64 -1.23 21.03
C GLN A 336 8.18 -2.69 21.13
N LEU A 337 8.38 -3.51 20.09
CA LEU A 337 8.07 -4.95 20.11
C LEU A 337 8.96 -5.69 21.11
N ASP A 338 10.26 -5.43 21.10
CA ASP A 338 11.21 -6.04 22.02
C ASP A 338 10.87 -5.67 23.50
N ALA A 339 10.58 -4.40 23.75
CA ALA A 339 10.14 -3.93 25.08
C ALA A 339 8.81 -4.58 25.50
N TYR A 340 7.84 -4.68 24.59
CA TYR A 340 6.57 -5.37 24.85
C TYR A 340 6.78 -6.86 25.17
N ASN A 341 7.64 -7.54 24.42
CA ASN A 341 7.95 -8.95 24.63
C ASN A 341 8.63 -9.20 26.00
N ARG A 342 9.43 -8.26 26.48
CA ARG A 342 10.03 -8.30 27.82
C ARG A 342 9.10 -7.83 28.93
N GLY A 343 8.00 -7.18 28.59
CA GLY A 343 7.01 -6.69 29.54
C GLY A 343 7.36 -5.35 30.19
N ASP A 344 8.24 -4.56 29.59
CA ASP A 344 8.67 -3.27 30.11
C ASP A 344 9.00 -2.23 29.02
N GLY A 345 8.86 -0.95 29.35
CA GLY A 345 9.43 0.18 28.59
C GLY A 345 8.80 0.50 27.24
N TYR A 346 7.66 -0.09 26.88
CA TYR A 346 6.96 0.22 25.63
C TYR A 346 5.99 1.40 25.74
N THR A 347 5.67 2.03 24.61
CA THR A 347 4.79 3.18 24.53
C THR A 347 3.51 2.82 23.78
N THR A 348 2.35 3.12 24.39
CA THR A 348 1.03 2.91 23.77
C THR A 348 0.43 4.19 23.23
N CYS A 349 -0.62 4.05 22.42
CA CYS A 349 -1.40 5.17 21.90
C CYS A 349 -2.35 5.82 22.95
N GLY A 350 -2.53 5.24 24.11
CA GLY A 350 -3.39 5.75 25.16
C GLY A 350 -3.23 5.00 26.47
#